data_251314c9d8bfa5d41336cbb13344ba50
#
_entry.id   251314c9d8bfa5d41336cbb13344ba50
#
_cell.length_a   1.000
_cell.length_b   1.000
_cell.length_c   1.000
_cell.angle_alpha   90.00
_cell.angle_beta   90.00
_cell.angle_gamma   90.00
#
_symmetry.space_group_name_H-M   'P 1'
#
loop_
_entity.id
_entity.type
_entity.pdbx_description
1 polymer ?
#
loop_
_entity_poly.entity_id
_entity_poly.type
_entity_poly.pdbx_seq_one_letter_code
_entity_poly.pdbx_strand_id
1 'polypeptide(L)'
;VIEPHEYAANFPSHAADPAQRRRNFFSYIDARDLGQIVDLALKKAGLGWQVFNASNDSNSVPQTNAELLARFFPNVPLSRALTPHEALLSNRKIREVLGFKEAHDWRQYVPQSQS
;
A
#
# COMPACT_ATOMS: atom_id res chain seq x y z
N VAL A 1 6.70 -6.26 -1.27
CA VAL A 1 6.25 -6.70 -2.60
C VAL A 1 5.51 -8.03 -2.46
N ILE A 2 4.34 -8.12 -3.06
CA ILE A 2 3.48 -9.31 -2.98
C ILE A 2 3.34 -9.91 -4.37
N GLU A 3 3.71 -11.19 -4.49
CA GLU A 3 3.52 -11.98 -5.71
C GLU A 3 2.08 -12.49 -5.79
N PRO A 4 1.55 -12.74 -7.02
CA PRO A 4 0.15 -13.18 -7.17
C PRO A 4 -0.23 -14.41 -6.36
N HIS A 5 0.66 -15.40 -6.24
CA HIS A 5 0.39 -16.62 -5.48
C HIS A 5 0.31 -16.40 -3.97
N GLU A 6 0.90 -15.33 -3.45
CA GLU A 6 0.93 -15.05 -2.01
C GLU A 6 -0.42 -14.61 -1.46
N TYR A 7 -1.33 -14.11 -2.30
CA TYR A 7 -2.65 -13.72 -1.83
C TYR A 7 -3.47 -14.90 -1.28
N ALA A 8 -3.26 -16.09 -1.83
CA ALA A 8 -3.90 -17.29 -1.31
C ALA A 8 -3.09 -17.99 -0.20
N ALA A 9 -1.79 -17.81 -0.19
CA ALA A 9 -0.88 -18.52 0.73
C ALA A 9 -0.55 -17.71 1.99
N ASN A 10 0.27 -16.68 1.86
CA ASN A 10 0.85 -15.97 3.01
C ASN A 10 0.09 -14.73 3.43
N PHE A 11 -0.51 -14.04 2.47
CA PHE A 11 -1.15 -12.74 2.74
C PHE A 11 -2.27 -12.80 3.76
N PRO A 12 -3.15 -13.83 3.76
CA PRO A 12 -4.21 -13.89 4.78
C PRO A 12 -3.70 -13.86 6.22
N SER A 13 -2.58 -14.53 6.51
CA SER A 13 -1.98 -14.50 7.86
C SER A 13 -1.39 -13.13 8.19
N HIS A 14 -0.81 -12.46 7.23
CA HIS A 14 -0.28 -11.10 7.41
C HIS A 14 -1.42 -10.08 7.65
N ALA A 15 -2.50 -10.19 6.89
CA ALA A 15 -3.66 -9.33 7.05
C ALA A 15 -4.41 -9.56 8.37
N ALA A 16 -4.38 -10.80 8.88
CA ALA A 16 -5.04 -11.17 10.13
C ALA A 16 -4.37 -10.57 11.37
N ASP A 17 -3.08 -10.23 11.28
CA ASP A 17 -2.34 -9.66 12.41
C ASP A 17 -1.64 -8.36 12.00
N PRO A 18 -2.30 -7.21 12.21
CA PRO A 18 -1.73 -5.92 11.82
C PRO A 18 -0.41 -5.59 12.52
N ALA A 19 -0.13 -6.17 13.69
CA ALA A 19 1.13 -5.93 14.39
C ALA A 19 2.34 -6.35 13.56
N GLN A 20 2.21 -7.38 12.71
CA GLN A 20 3.28 -7.84 11.83
C GLN A 20 3.63 -6.82 10.73
N ARG A 21 2.70 -5.93 10.40
CA ARG A 21 2.85 -4.94 9.34
C ARG A 21 3.15 -3.54 9.85
N ARG A 22 3.29 -3.37 11.15
CA ARG A 22 3.50 -2.07 11.80
C ARG A 22 4.73 -1.33 11.28
N ARG A 23 5.84 -2.06 11.10
CA ARG A 23 7.12 -1.45 10.72
C ARG A 23 7.13 -0.84 9.33
N ASN A 24 6.27 -1.33 8.44
CA ASN A 24 6.15 -0.78 7.09
C ASN A 24 4.87 0.06 6.92
N PHE A 25 4.31 0.52 8.01
CA PHE A 25 3.09 1.34 8.03
C PHE A 25 1.92 0.68 7.30
N PHE A 26 1.82 -0.66 7.41
CA PHE A 26 0.76 -1.45 6.77
C PHE A 26 0.73 -1.28 5.25
N SER A 27 1.86 -0.93 4.65
CA SER A 27 1.99 -0.69 3.21
C SER A 27 2.39 -1.94 2.46
N TYR A 28 2.07 -2.00 1.19
CA TYR A 28 2.45 -3.10 0.29
C TYR A 28 2.36 -2.63 -1.16
N ILE A 29 2.87 -3.46 -2.08
CA ILE A 29 2.61 -3.31 -3.50
C ILE A 29 2.56 -4.69 -4.14
N ASP A 30 1.64 -4.88 -5.09
CA ASP A 30 1.61 -6.07 -5.95
C ASP A 30 2.80 -6.03 -6.91
N ALA A 31 3.46 -7.16 -7.10
CA ALA A 31 4.63 -7.25 -7.98
C ALA A 31 4.33 -6.78 -9.41
N ARG A 32 3.13 -7.01 -9.90
CA ARG A 32 2.70 -6.57 -11.24
C ARG A 32 2.58 -5.05 -11.33
N ASP A 33 2.10 -4.42 -10.27
CA ASP A 33 2.03 -2.95 -10.19
C ASP A 33 3.41 -2.33 -10.03
N LEU A 34 4.32 -3.01 -9.31
CA LEU A 34 5.72 -2.58 -9.26
C LEU A 34 6.36 -2.63 -10.65
N GLY A 35 6.06 -3.68 -11.43
CA GLY A 35 6.48 -3.77 -12.83
C GLY A 35 5.97 -2.59 -13.67
N GLN A 36 4.74 -2.15 -13.45
CA GLN A 36 4.20 -0.95 -14.09
C GLN A 36 5.04 0.28 -13.78
N ILE A 37 5.42 0.48 -12.51
CA ILE A 37 6.25 1.62 -12.10
C ILE A 37 7.58 1.61 -12.85
N VAL A 38 8.24 0.44 -12.91
CA VAL A 38 9.52 0.30 -13.64
C VAL A 38 9.33 0.65 -15.11
N ASP A 39 8.29 0.11 -15.75
CA ASP A 39 7.99 0.38 -17.17
C ASP A 39 7.75 1.87 -17.41
N LEU A 40 6.94 2.53 -16.59
CA LEU A 40 6.67 3.96 -16.70
C LEU A 40 7.94 4.80 -16.51
N ALA A 41 8.79 4.43 -15.55
CA ALA A 41 10.04 5.14 -15.30
C ALA A 41 11.01 5.02 -16.47
N LEU A 42 11.10 3.85 -17.08
CA LEU A 42 11.97 3.62 -18.25
C LEU A 42 11.50 4.40 -19.48
N LYS A 43 10.21 4.60 -19.63
CA LYS A 43 9.61 5.30 -20.77
C LYS A 43 9.64 6.82 -20.64
N LYS A 44 9.82 7.34 -19.43
CA LYS A 44 9.78 8.79 -19.20
C LYS A 44 11.17 9.40 -19.32
N ALA A 45 11.36 10.29 -20.29
CA ALA A 45 12.62 11.01 -20.49
C ALA A 45 12.78 12.13 -19.45
N GLY A 46 14.04 12.45 -19.12
CA GLY A 46 14.36 13.63 -18.34
C GLY A 46 14.12 13.54 -16.84
N LEU A 47 13.89 12.34 -16.30
CA LEU A 47 13.66 12.17 -14.86
C LEU A 47 14.87 12.49 -14.01
N GLY A 48 16.09 12.18 -14.50
CA GLY A 48 17.28 12.25 -13.68
C GLY A 48 17.22 11.30 -12.49
N TRP A 49 17.90 11.66 -11.42
CA TRP A 49 17.87 10.90 -10.17
C TRP A 49 16.59 11.19 -9.39
N GLN A 50 15.82 10.14 -9.07
CA GLN A 50 14.55 10.28 -8.36
C GLN A 50 14.39 9.18 -7.31
N VAL A 51 13.68 9.49 -6.23
CA VAL A 51 13.25 8.54 -5.22
C VAL A 51 11.73 8.55 -5.17
N PHE A 52 11.12 7.37 -5.25
CA PHE A 52 9.67 7.20 -5.18
C PHE A 52 9.28 6.21 -4.10
N ASN A 53 8.18 6.46 -3.40
CA ASN A 53 7.52 5.45 -2.60
C ASN A 53 6.70 4.55 -3.54
N ALA A 54 7.19 3.33 -3.76
CA ALA A 54 6.53 2.35 -4.62
C ALA A 54 5.56 1.52 -3.78
N SER A 55 4.38 2.06 -3.53
CA SER A 55 3.37 1.40 -2.70
C SER A 55 1.96 1.58 -3.26
N ASN A 56 1.06 0.67 -2.85
CA ASN A 56 -0.35 0.76 -3.17
C ASN A 56 -0.99 1.94 -2.42
N ASP A 57 -2.10 2.44 -2.93
CA ASP A 57 -2.88 3.53 -2.33
C ASP A 57 -3.73 3.07 -1.13
N SER A 58 -3.86 1.77 -0.91
CA SER A 58 -4.59 1.21 0.22
C SER A 58 -3.66 0.47 1.18
N ASN A 59 -4.09 0.37 2.45
CA ASN A 59 -3.34 -0.39 3.44
C ASN A 59 -3.52 -1.91 3.25
N SER A 60 -2.65 -2.70 3.89
CA SER A 60 -2.56 -4.16 3.71
C SER A 60 -3.35 -4.96 4.75
N VAL A 61 -4.21 -4.31 5.54
CA VAL A 61 -4.97 -4.94 6.61
C VAL A 61 -6.45 -4.54 6.54
N PRO A 62 -7.36 -5.35 7.11
CA PRO A 62 -8.79 -5.02 7.07
C PRO A 62 -9.20 -3.88 8.01
N GLN A 63 -8.42 -3.60 9.03
CA GLN A 63 -8.73 -2.53 9.99
C GLN A 63 -8.70 -1.16 9.34
N THR A 64 -9.50 -0.24 9.87
CA THR A 64 -9.49 1.15 9.44
C THR A 64 -8.26 1.88 9.95
N ASN A 65 -7.91 2.98 9.30
CA ASN A 65 -6.81 3.83 9.76
C ASN A 65 -7.06 4.37 11.17
N ALA A 66 -8.30 4.69 11.51
CA ALA A 66 -8.64 5.14 12.87
C ALA A 66 -8.29 4.07 13.91
N GLU A 67 -8.62 2.81 13.65
CA GLU A 67 -8.29 1.69 14.54
C GLU A 67 -6.77 1.47 14.64
N LEU A 68 -6.08 1.52 13.51
CA LEU A 68 -4.62 1.31 13.46
C LEU A 68 -3.86 2.41 14.21
N LEU A 69 -4.26 3.65 14.00
CA LEU A 69 -3.62 4.79 14.68
C LEU A 69 -3.88 4.77 16.18
N ALA A 70 -5.11 4.47 16.59
CA ALA A 70 -5.43 4.37 18.02
C ALA A 70 -4.65 3.26 18.72
N ARG A 71 -4.42 2.14 18.03
CA ARG A 71 -3.70 0.99 18.60
C ARG A 71 -2.19 1.15 18.59
N PHE A 72 -1.61 1.61 17.48
CA PHE A 72 -0.16 1.58 17.28
C PHE A 72 0.51 2.94 17.38
N PHE A 73 -0.20 4.02 17.07
CA PHE A 73 0.36 5.36 17.03
C PHE A 73 -0.56 6.40 17.68
N PRO A 74 -1.01 6.17 18.94
CA PRO A 74 -2.05 7.02 19.56
C PRO A 74 -1.63 8.47 19.78
N ASN A 75 -0.32 8.74 19.86
CA ASN A 75 0.21 10.06 20.17
C ASN A 75 0.76 10.80 18.93
N VAL A 76 0.54 10.26 17.73
CA VAL A 76 1.01 10.89 16.50
C VAL A 76 -0.09 11.79 15.93
N PRO A 77 0.15 13.11 15.84
CA PRO A 77 -0.83 14.01 15.25
C PRO A 77 -0.95 13.81 13.75
N LEU A 78 -2.16 13.97 13.22
CA LEU A 78 -2.41 13.92 11.78
C LEU A 78 -2.36 15.33 11.20
N SER A 79 -1.69 15.49 10.06
CA SER A 79 -1.66 16.75 9.32
C SER A 79 -2.93 16.98 8.50
N ARG A 80 -3.70 15.91 8.24
CA ARG A 80 -4.99 15.95 7.56
C ARG A 80 -5.83 14.73 7.94
N ALA A 81 -7.11 14.80 7.61
CA ALA A 81 -8.00 13.64 7.77
C ALA A 81 -7.63 12.53 6.78
N LEU A 82 -7.78 11.28 7.22
CA LEU A 82 -7.51 10.09 6.42
C LEU A 82 -8.82 9.38 6.09
N THR A 83 -8.94 8.85 4.87
CA THR A 83 -10.02 7.91 4.55
C THR A 83 -9.77 6.58 5.27
N PRO A 84 -10.81 5.73 5.45
CA PRO A 84 -10.67 4.54 6.31
C PRO A 84 -9.54 3.58 5.92
N HIS A 85 -9.25 3.41 4.64
CA HIS A 85 -8.31 2.40 4.16
C HIS A 85 -7.19 2.93 3.28
N GLU A 86 -7.01 4.25 3.17
CA GLU A 86 -5.88 4.77 2.42
C GLU A 86 -4.54 4.40 3.06
N ALA A 87 -3.51 4.25 2.24
CA ALA A 87 -2.17 3.95 2.73
C ALA A 87 -1.62 5.09 3.59
N LEU A 88 -0.96 4.75 4.69
CA LEU A 88 -0.26 5.72 5.53
C LEU A 88 1.04 6.19 4.89
N LEU A 89 1.60 5.41 3.97
CA LEU A 89 2.75 5.80 3.16
C LEU A 89 2.24 6.40 1.85
N SER A 90 2.53 7.67 1.60
CA SER A 90 2.03 8.36 0.41
C SER A 90 2.72 7.88 -0.87
N ASN A 91 1.93 7.53 -1.89
CA ASN A 91 2.41 7.25 -3.24
C ASN A 91 2.10 8.38 -4.23
N ARG A 92 1.80 9.57 -3.72
CA ARG A 92 1.39 10.71 -4.53
C ARG A 92 2.42 11.07 -5.60
N LYS A 93 3.70 11.01 -5.28
CA LYS A 93 4.76 11.39 -6.21
C LYS A 93 4.80 10.50 -7.45
N ILE A 94 4.68 9.17 -7.30
CA ILE A 94 4.65 8.27 -8.46
C ILE A 94 3.41 8.47 -9.31
N ARG A 95 2.30 8.86 -8.70
CA ARG A 95 1.06 9.18 -9.44
C ARG A 95 1.23 10.47 -10.26
N GLU A 96 1.78 11.52 -9.66
CA GLU A 96 1.92 12.81 -10.32
C GLU A 96 3.04 12.80 -11.37
N VAL A 97 4.18 12.18 -11.07
CA VAL A 97 5.35 12.21 -11.95
C VAL A 97 5.27 11.15 -13.04
N LEU A 98 4.87 9.92 -12.71
CA LEU A 98 4.87 8.80 -13.65
C LEU A 98 3.49 8.47 -14.21
N GLY A 99 2.42 9.00 -13.65
CA GLY A 99 1.07 8.61 -14.03
C GLY A 99 0.69 7.21 -13.55
N PHE A 100 1.31 6.74 -12.49
CA PHE A 100 1.05 5.41 -11.94
C PHE A 100 -0.39 5.27 -11.47
N LYS A 101 -0.99 4.12 -11.75
CA LYS A 101 -2.29 3.73 -11.21
C LYS A 101 -2.27 2.23 -10.98
N GLU A 102 -2.40 1.80 -9.72
CA GLU A 102 -2.43 0.38 -9.39
C GLU A 102 -3.64 -0.31 -10.04
N ALA A 103 -3.41 -1.52 -10.54
CA ALA A 103 -4.45 -2.40 -11.08
C ALA A 103 -4.84 -3.50 -10.09
N HIS A 104 -4.08 -3.69 -9.03
CA HIS A 104 -4.25 -4.81 -8.10
C HIS A 104 -4.34 -4.32 -6.66
N ASP A 105 -5.47 -4.57 -6.01
CA ASP A 105 -5.66 -4.38 -4.59
C ASP A 105 -5.86 -5.75 -3.94
N TRP A 106 -5.23 -5.99 -2.79
CA TRP A 106 -5.30 -7.28 -2.12
C TRP A 106 -6.75 -7.71 -1.81
N ARG A 107 -7.64 -6.74 -1.63
CA ARG A 107 -9.05 -7.01 -1.34
C ARG A 107 -9.79 -7.67 -2.51
N GLN A 108 -9.23 -7.61 -3.72
CA GLN A 108 -9.75 -8.32 -4.88
C GLN A 108 -9.47 -9.83 -4.82
N TYR A 109 -8.45 -10.24 -4.08
CA TYR A 109 -7.92 -11.60 -4.10
C TYR A 109 -8.07 -12.34 -2.77
N VAL A 110 -8.22 -11.63 -1.68
CA VAL A 110 -8.37 -12.20 -0.34
C VAL A 110 -9.80 -11.95 0.13
N PRO A 111 -10.56 -13.01 0.46
CA PRO A 111 -11.92 -12.85 0.96
C PRO A 111 -11.96 -11.98 2.20
N GLN A 112 -12.89 -11.02 2.22
CA GLN A 112 -13.09 -10.15 3.37
C GLN A 112 -14.04 -10.83 4.36
N SER A 113 -13.69 -10.80 5.65
CA SER A 113 -14.62 -11.24 6.66
C SER A 113 -15.79 -10.26 6.72
N GLN A 114 -17.00 -10.78 6.70
CA GLN A 114 -18.19 -9.98 6.94
C GLN A 114 -18.34 -9.79 8.44
N SER A 115 -18.16 -8.61 8.88
CA SER A 115 -18.42 -8.25 10.27
C SER A 115 -19.57 -7.27 10.34
#